data_41045461f355d4b4e1c347d74c34e78a
#
_entry.id   41045461f355d4b4e1c347d74c34e78a
#
_cell.length_a   1.000
_cell.length_b   1.000
_cell.length_c   1.000
_cell.angle_alpha   90.00
_cell.angle_beta   90.00
_cell.angle_gamma   90.00
#
_symmetry.space_group_name_H-M   'P 1'
#
loop_
_entity.id
_entity.type
_entity.pdbx_description
1 polymer ?
#
loop_
_entity_poly.entity_id
_entity_poly.type
_entity_poly.pdbx_seq_one_letter_code
_entity_poly.pdbx_strand_id
1 'polypeptide(L)'
;MTTRLLFVDSQNRDSILYPTGDSYVMYLSEPLKNVDRVELVSARVPNTMYNLTNGSNVLTVNGTSNISLNNGFYSAYTLAAAVSASNVLTLNYLVSEGHYIFANTSAFTIQINSPELSTMLGMTPGNTLTSVLASNTDPTYTGMYIIRSTTLVDFSLNDYIFLDIDELKTPFHVDTGSLQGTSGTISGSNVNRSFAPIIMDVGSACIKNFHENRDYTISVDYPEPINRLQRLTINWLDRQGNLLDFRGWDTNAFVLRVYLRPDPRPTLPPPEPLENIEIKRIVEAMKLAPPPPPAPKRRIPWVLIILVLLACLVAWKSWPSALPQRLAGQAA
;
A
#
# COMPACT_ATOMS: atom_id res chain seq x y z
N MET A 1 12.58 -19.90 17.21
CA MET A 1 11.91 -18.91 16.36
C MET A 1 12.91 -17.81 16.04
N THR A 2 13.13 -17.51 14.78
CA THR A 2 14.09 -16.47 14.36
C THR A 2 13.31 -15.24 13.94
N THR A 3 13.78 -14.06 14.33
CA THR A 3 13.10 -12.79 13.99
C THR A 3 13.96 -12.01 13.01
N ARG A 4 13.33 -11.43 12.00
CA ARG A 4 13.92 -10.52 11.01
C ARG A 4 13.17 -9.21 10.99
N LEU A 5 13.89 -8.10 10.79
CA LEU A 5 13.29 -6.80 10.51
C LEU A 5 13.44 -6.50 9.02
N LEU A 6 12.35 -6.11 8.39
CA LEU A 6 12.31 -5.64 7.02
C LEU A 6 12.00 -4.15 7.04
N PHE A 7 12.93 -3.35 6.54
CA PHE A 7 12.70 -1.93 6.28
C PHE A 7 12.31 -1.75 4.82
N VAL A 8 11.15 -1.16 4.59
CA VAL A 8 10.60 -0.87 3.27
C VAL A 8 10.47 0.64 3.13
N ASP A 9 11.06 1.19 2.07
CA ASP A 9 11.00 2.61 1.74
C ASP A 9 10.59 2.76 0.28
N SER A 10 9.53 3.49 0.03
CA SER A 10 9.01 3.75 -1.32
C SER A 10 10.03 4.46 -2.24
N GLN A 11 11.04 5.14 -1.68
CA GLN A 11 12.12 5.75 -2.46
C GLN A 11 13.01 4.72 -3.16
N ASN A 12 13.04 3.48 -2.65
CA ASN A 12 13.80 2.38 -3.24
C ASN A 12 13.01 1.60 -4.32
N ARG A 13 11.77 2.04 -4.65
CA ARG A 13 10.97 1.44 -5.71
C ARG A 13 11.58 1.70 -7.09
N ASP A 14 11.27 0.86 -8.04
CA ASP A 14 11.53 1.16 -9.45
C ASP A 14 10.58 2.27 -9.91
N SER A 15 11.07 3.51 -9.97
CA SER A 15 10.26 4.68 -10.33
C SER A 15 9.81 4.71 -11.80
N ILE A 16 10.38 3.86 -12.66
CA ILE A 16 9.94 3.72 -14.07
C ILE A 16 8.68 2.86 -14.13
N LEU A 17 8.68 1.73 -13.40
CA LEU A 17 7.53 0.81 -13.34
C LEU A 17 6.44 1.31 -12.40
N TYR A 18 6.83 1.96 -11.30
CA TYR A 18 5.95 2.47 -10.25
C TYR A 18 6.20 3.95 -10.04
N PRO A 19 5.61 4.84 -10.84
CA PRO A 19 5.88 6.28 -10.78
C PRO A 19 5.42 6.91 -9.47
N THR A 20 4.39 6.37 -8.85
CA THR A 20 3.80 6.87 -7.60
C THR A 20 4.13 5.95 -6.40
N GLY A 21 4.06 6.50 -5.19
CA GLY A 21 4.36 5.76 -3.96
C GLY A 21 3.15 5.04 -3.34
N ASP A 22 2.00 5.07 -3.99
CA ASP A 22 0.75 4.45 -3.55
C ASP A 22 0.67 2.95 -3.85
N SER A 23 1.32 2.52 -4.95
CA SER A 23 1.36 1.11 -5.36
C SER A 23 2.72 0.78 -5.94
N TYR A 24 3.42 -0.20 -5.36
CA TYR A 24 4.74 -0.62 -5.83
C TYR A 24 5.11 -2.02 -5.35
N VAL A 25 6.09 -2.64 -6.02
CA VAL A 25 6.63 -3.95 -5.65
C VAL A 25 8.07 -3.80 -5.17
N MET A 26 8.38 -4.44 -4.05
CA MET A 26 9.73 -4.55 -3.50
C MET A 26 10.16 -6.00 -3.48
N TYR A 27 11.36 -6.28 -3.99
CA TYR A 27 11.98 -7.60 -3.93
C TYR A 27 12.91 -7.69 -2.73
N LEU A 28 12.81 -8.79 -2.00
CA LEU A 28 13.72 -9.07 -0.90
C LEU A 28 15.05 -9.59 -1.46
N SER A 29 16.16 -9.12 -0.91
CA SER A 29 17.51 -9.59 -1.27
C SER A 29 17.69 -11.07 -1.00
N GLU A 30 17.07 -11.57 0.07
CA GLU A 30 17.00 -12.99 0.44
C GLU A 30 15.55 -13.38 0.71
N PRO A 31 15.06 -14.48 0.11
CA PRO A 31 13.71 -14.97 0.41
C PRO A 31 13.60 -15.42 1.87
N LEU A 32 12.55 -14.99 2.55
CA LEU A 32 12.20 -15.49 3.88
C LEU A 32 11.39 -16.77 3.74
N LYS A 33 11.72 -17.77 4.55
CA LYS A 33 11.07 -19.09 4.54
C LYS A 33 10.33 -19.33 5.84
N ASN A 34 9.20 -20.03 5.73
CA ASN A 34 8.38 -20.44 6.88
C ASN A 34 7.98 -19.24 7.75
N VAL A 35 7.42 -18.20 7.11
CA VAL A 35 6.95 -17.02 7.83
C VAL A 35 5.69 -17.40 8.62
N ASP A 36 5.78 -17.27 9.92
CA ASP A 36 4.76 -17.71 10.88
C ASP A 36 3.89 -16.55 11.38
N ARG A 37 4.52 -15.36 11.56
CA ARG A 37 3.86 -14.15 12.02
C ARG A 37 4.55 -12.92 11.46
N VAL A 38 3.78 -11.89 11.18
CA VAL A 38 4.28 -10.58 10.76
C VAL A 38 3.64 -9.48 11.59
N GLU A 39 4.44 -8.52 12.03
CA GLU A 39 3.99 -7.35 12.80
C GLU A 39 4.42 -6.06 12.11
N LEU A 40 3.56 -5.05 12.12
CA LEU A 40 3.92 -3.69 11.77
C LEU A 40 4.52 -2.99 12.98
N VAL A 41 5.82 -2.70 12.93
CA VAL A 41 6.55 -2.04 14.02
C VAL A 41 6.41 -0.53 13.97
N SER A 42 6.59 0.02 12.76
CA SER A 42 6.46 1.45 12.52
C SER A 42 6.07 1.72 11.07
N ALA A 43 5.42 2.85 10.84
CA ALA A 43 5.18 3.37 9.51
C ALA A 43 5.25 4.90 9.50
N ARG A 44 5.76 5.44 8.41
CA ARG A 44 5.80 6.87 8.14
C ARG A 44 5.01 7.12 6.87
N VAL A 45 3.88 7.81 7.00
CA VAL A 45 2.95 8.03 5.89
C VAL A 45 2.54 9.51 5.84
N PRO A 46 2.69 10.18 4.69
CA PRO A 46 2.19 11.55 4.55
C PRO A 46 0.66 11.56 4.48
N ASN A 47 0.03 12.48 5.19
CA ASN A 47 -1.40 12.73 5.06
C ASN A 47 -1.62 13.77 3.95
N THR A 48 -1.97 13.27 2.76
CA THR A 48 -2.26 14.09 1.58
C THR A 48 -3.74 14.01 1.17
N MET A 49 -4.55 13.37 2.00
CA MET A 49 -5.96 13.14 1.70
C MET A 49 -6.74 14.46 1.71
N TYR A 50 -7.57 14.63 0.69
CA TYR A 50 -8.58 15.68 0.69
C TYR A 50 -9.84 15.19 1.39
N ASN A 51 -10.47 16.08 2.14
CA ASN A 51 -11.81 15.82 2.70
C ASN A 51 -12.93 16.31 1.80
N LEU A 52 -12.62 17.06 0.74
CA LEU A 52 -13.55 17.46 -0.29
C LEU A 52 -12.98 17.13 -1.68
N THR A 53 -13.68 16.29 -2.44
CA THR A 53 -13.25 15.79 -3.75
C THR A 53 -14.30 16.06 -4.83
N ASN A 54 -13.96 15.78 -6.10
CA ASN A 54 -14.87 15.97 -7.24
C ASN A 54 -16.22 15.27 -7.05
N GLY A 55 -17.29 15.98 -7.35
CA GLY A 55 -18.68 15.50 -7.22
C GLY A 55 -19.34 15.81 -5.89
N SER A 56 -18.54 16.17 -4.87
CA SER A 56 -19.02 16.43 -3.50
C SER A 56 -19.00 17.90 -3.12
N ASN A 57 -18.71 18.79 -4.05
CA ASN A 57 -18.26 20.16 -3.76
C ASN A 57 -19.26 21.26 -4.13
N VAL A 58 -20.54 20.94 -4.30
CA VAL A 58 -21.54 21.93 -4.70
C VAL A 58 -22.59 22.15 -3.61
N LEU A 59 -22.76 23.41 -3.22
CA LEU A 59 -23.84 23.92 -2.38
C LEU A 59 -24.80 24.74 -3.27
N THR A 60 -26.04 24.32 -3.37
CA THR A 60 -27.05 25.02 -4.17
C THR A 60 -27.85 25.98 -3.29
N VAL A 61 -27.94 27.24 -3.73
CA VAL A 61 -28.68 28.30 -3.05
C VAL A 61 -29.86 28.69 -3.93
N ASN A 62 -31.07 28.79 -3.34
CA ASN A 62 -32.31 29.14 -4.01
C ASN A 62 -32.62 28.27 -5.24
N GLY A 63 -32.11 27.04 -5.29
CA GLY A 63 -32.32 26.11 -6.39
C GLY A 63 -31.65 26.48 -7.71
N THR A 64 -30.95 27.59 -7.79
CA THR A 64 -30.37 28.13 -9.05
C THR A 64 -28.92 28.53 -8.94
N SER A 65 -28.48 29.06 -7.81
CA SER A 65 -27.11 29.52 -7.61
C SER A 65 -26.24 28.40 -6.98
N ASN A 66 -25.21 27.99 -7.68
CA ASN A 66 -24.30 26.97 -7.20
C ASN A 66 -23.01 27.60 -6.69
N ILE A 67 -22.68 27.31 -5.44
CA ILE A 67 -21.35 27.59 -4.86
C ILE A 67 -20.53 26.34 -5.04
N SER A 68 -19.58 26.37 -5.97
CA SER A 68 -18.65 25.27 -6.21
C SER A 68 -17.36 25.51 -5.44
N LEU A 69 -16.99 24.54 -4.62
CA LEU A 69 -15.75 24.56 -3.85
C LEU A 69 -14.66 23.80 -4.61
N ASN A 70 -13.43 24.23 -4.50
CA ASN A 70 -12.31 23.49 -5.07
C ASN A 70 -12.05 22.21 -4.27
N ASN A 71 -11.50 21.19 -4.92
CA ASN A 71 -10.98 20.02 -4.19
C ASN A 71 -9.90 20.47 -3.22
N GLY A 72 -9.92 19.93 -2.02
CA GLY A 72 -8.94 20.33 -1.03
C GLY A 72 -9.18 19.73 0.34
N PHE A 73 -8.29 20.10 1.23
CA PHE A 73 -8.45 19.87 2.65
C PHE A 73 -9.00 21.16 3.30
N TYR A 74 -10.17 21.05 3.89
CA TYR A 74 -10.82 22.14 4.58
C TYR A 74 -10.86 21.86 6.08
N SER A 75 -10.52 22.87 6.86
CA SER A 75 -10.92 23.00 8.26
C SER A 75 -12.25 23.76 8.36
N ALA A 76 -12.86 23.78 9.54
CA ALA A 76 -14.11 24.54 9.73
C ALA A 76 -13.98 26.02 9.32
N TYR A 77 -12.84 26.63 9.60
CA TYR A 77 -12.59 28.04 9.25
C TYR A 77 -12.34 28.25 7.76
N THR A 78 -11.53 27.39 7.14
CA THR A 78 -11.22 27.54 5.72
C THR A 78 -12.41 27.23 4.84
N LEU A 79 -13.29 26.29 5.25
CA LEU A 79 -14.55 26.02 4.58
C LEU A 79 -15.51 27.23 4.67
N ALA A 80 -15.64 27.83 5.87
CA ALA A 80 -16.44 29.04 6.04
C ALA A 80 -15.95 30.19 5.15
N ALA A 81 -14.65 30.41 5.10
CA ALA A 81 -14.04 31.43 4.25
C ALA A 81 -14.28 31.15 2.75
N ALA A 82 -14.11 29.89 2.31
CA ALA A 82 -14.31 29.50 0.92
C ALA A 82 -15.76 29.69 0.44
N VAL A 83 -16.73 29.29 1.27
CA VAL A 83 -18.16 29.51 0.97
C VAL A 83 -18.46 30.99 0.92
N SER A 84 -18.00 31.78 1.90
CA SER A 84 -18.26 33.24 1.96
C SER A 84 -17.60 34.01 0.83
N ALA A 85 -16.47 33.53 0.30
CA ALA A 85 -15.79 34.12 -0.86
C ALA A 85 -16.65 34.13 -2.15
N SER A 86 -17.68 33.29 -2.21
CA SER A 86 -18.64 33.31 -3.33
C SER A 86 -19.49 34.55 -3.42
N ASN A 87 -19.57 35.35 -2.36
CA ASN A 87 -20.46 36.52 -2.18
C ASN A 87 -21.95 36.20 -2.36
N VAL A 88 -22.36 34.94 -2.38
CA VAL A 88 -23.76 34.52 -2.45
C VAL A 88 -24.40 34.51 -1.07
N LEU A 89 -23.62 34.03 -0.07
CA LEU A 89 -24.02 34.01 1.34
C LEU A 89 -22.77 34.07 2.23
N THR A 90 -22.98 34.44 3.49
CA THR A 90 -21.89 34.41 4.51
C THR A 90 -22.02 33.14 5.34
N LEU A 91 -20.92 32.45 5.56
CA LEU A 91 -20.85 31.28 6.42
C LEU A 91 -19.93 31.55 7.62
N ASN A 92 -20.46 31.38 8.83
CA ASN A 92 -19.73 31.57 10.06
C ASN A 92 -19.72 30.28 10.88
N TYR A 93 -18.53 29.90 11.37
CA TYR A 93 -18.37 28.77 12.27
C TYR A 93 -18.44 29.22 13.75
N LEU A 94 -19.38 28.65 14.49
CA LEU A 94 -19.55 28.87 15.92
C LEU A 94 -18.73 27.85 16.70
N VAL A 95 -17.55 28.24 17.14
CA VAL A 95 -16.58 27.34 17.82
C VAL A 95 -17.16 26.75 19.10
N SER A 96 -17.89 27.54 19.88
CA SER A 96 -18.49 27.09 21.15
C SER A 96 -19.57 26.02 20.98
N GLU A 97 -20.17 25.95 19.82
CA GLU A 97 -21.31 25.07 19.56
C GLU A 97 -20.98 23.96 18.55
N GLY A 98 -19.88 24.09 17.80
CA GLY A 98 -19.52 23.16 16.74
C GLY A 98 -20.49 23.19 15.54
N HIS A 99 -21.14 24.35 15.30
CA HIS A 99 -22.13 24.55 14.26
C HIS A 99 -21.76 25.64 13.28
N TYR A 100 -22.39 25.64 12.10
CA TYR A 100 -22.35 26.75 11.16
C TYR A 100 -23.63 27.59 11.22
N ILE A 101 -23.46 28.87 10.95
CA ILE A 101 -24.58 29.78 10.59
C ILE A 101 -24.33 30.29 9.18
N PHE A 102 -25.27 30.00 8.30
CA PHE A 102 -25.41 30.62 6.98
C PHE A 102 -26.24 31.86 7.14
N ALA A 103 -25.79 32.99 6.63
CA ALA A 103 -26.47 34.26 6.76
C ALA A 103 -26.53 35.03 5.43
N ASN A 104 -27.66 35.71 5.20
CA ASN A 104 -27.85 36.63 4.08
C ASN A 104 -28.82 37.76 4.46
N THR A 105 -28.79 38.86 3.75
CA THR A 105 -29.72 40.00 3.93
C THR A 105 -31.10 39.70 3.41
N SER A 106 -31.27 38.72 2.52
CA SER A 106 -32.54 38.29 1.94
C SER A 106 -32.82 36.82 2.31
N ALA A 107 -34.13 36.46 2.32
CA ALA A 107 -34.53 35.07 2.51
C ALA A 107 -33.89 34.14 1.45
N PHE A 108 -33.45 32.99 1.86
CA PHE A 108 -32.78 32.01 0.98
C PHE A 108 -33.07 30.58 1.42
N THR A 109 -32.82 29.67 0.48
CA THR A 109 -32.80 28.22 0.75
C THR A 109 -31.45 27.66 0.39
N ILE A 110 -31.05 26.57 1.05
CA ILE A 110 -29.85 25.81 0.71
C ILE A 110 -30.17 24.34 0.55
N GLN A 111 -29.48 23.71 -0.39
CA GLN A 111 -29.55 22.28 -0.61
C GLN A 111 -28.12 21.73 -0.88
N ILE A 112 -27.81 20.62 -0.26
CA ILE A 112 -26.54 19.92 -0.44
C ILE A 112 -26.86 18.46 -0.71
N ASN A 113 -26.46 17.96 -1.86
CA ASN A 113 -26.70 16.55 -2.25
C ASN A 113 -25.56 15.62 -1.87
N SER A 114 -24.36 16.17 -1.69
CA SER A 114 -23.19 15.39 -1.30
C SER A 114 -23.22 15.01 0.17
N PRO A 115 -23.12 13.73 0.52
CA PRO A 115 -23.00 13.29 1.92
C PRO A 115 -21.80 13.90 2.63
N GLU A 116 -20.63 13.97 1.98
CA GLU A 116 -19.38 14.47 2.57
C GLU A 116 -19.52 15.96 2.91
N LEU A 117 -19.91 16.79 1.94
CA LEU A 117 -20.10 18.22 2.18
C LEU A 117 -21.21 18.50 3.20
N SER A 118 -22.27 17.70 3.18
CA SER A 118 -23.35 17.81 4.17
C SER A 118 -22.84 17.53 5.59
N THR A 119 -22.05 16.46 5.78
CA THR A 119 -21.45 16.11 7.07
C THR A 119 -20.50 17.21 7.56
N MET A 120 -19.64 17.74 6.68
CA MET A 120 -18.73 18.84 7.00
C MET A 120 -19.47 20.11 7.39
N LEU A 121 -20.64 20.36 6.80
CA LEU A 121 -21.48 21.54 7.09
C LEU A 121 -22.51 21.28 8.22
N GLY A 122 -22.55 20.08 8.78
CA GLY A 122 -23.50 19.71 9.83
C GLY A 122 -24.94 19.70 9.34
N MET A 123 -25.18 19.14 8.14
CA MET A 123 -26.50 19.10 7.48
C MET A 123 -26.88 17.69 7.06
N THR A 124 -28.15 17.46 6.81
CA THR A 124 -28.65 16.22 6.23
C THR A 124 -28.62 16.28 4.70
N PRO A 125 -27.97 15.32 4.02
CA PRO A 125 -27.91 15.32 2.56
C PRO A 125 -29.31 15.31 1.88
N GLY A 126 -29.40 16.01 0.78
CA GLY A 126 -30.64 16.05 -0.03
C GLY A 126 -31.77 16.92 0.51
N ASN A 127 -31.71 17.35 1.76
CA ASN A 127 -32.73 18.22 2.34
C ASN A 127 -32.54 19.66 1.88
N THR A 128 -33.67 20.33 1.60
CA THR A 128 -33.70 21.77 1.37
C THR A 128 -34.05 22.46 2.69
N LEU A 129 -33.14 23.31 3.17
CA LEU A 129 -33.35 24.12 4.36
C LEU A 129 -33.70 25.53 3.97
N THR A 130 -34.68 26.11 4.69
CA THR A 130 -35.17 27.47 4.46
C THR A 130 -34.71 28.39 5.58
N SER A 131 -34.22 29.56 5.23
CA SER A 131 -33.77 30.58 6.18
C SER A 131 -34.93 31.18 6.97
N VAL A 132 -34.63 31.55 8.20
CA VAL A 132 -35.56 32.31 9.06
C VAL A 132 -34.92 33.65 9.42
N LEU A 133 -35.74 34.66 9.62
CA LEU A 133 -35.26 35.95 10.10
C LEU A 133 -34.70 35.80 11.51
N ALA A 134 -33.45 36.21 11.72
CA ALA A 134 -32.82 36.13 13.02
C ALA A 134 -33.61 36.92 14.07
N SER A 135 -33.83 36.27 15.22
CA SER A 135 -34.51 36.90 16.35
C SER A 135 -33.56 37.84 17.11
N ASN A 136 -34.11 38.71 17.95
CA ASN A 136 -33.35 39.61 18.81
C ASN A 136 -32.46 38.85 19.84
N THR A 137 -32.61 37.54 19.95
CA THR A 137 -31.75 36.67 20.80
C THR A 137 -30.39 36.38 20.17
N ASP A 138 -30.22 36.68 18.88
CA ASP A 138 -28.95 36.53 18.18
C ASP A 138 -28.48 37.91 17.64
N PRO A 139 -27.89 38.77 18.50
CA PRO A 139 -27.60 40.16 18.19
C PRO A 139 -26.63 40.34 17.02
N THR A 140 -25.78 39.35 16.76
CA THR A 140 -24.81 39.38 15.66
C THR A 140 -25.50 39.34 14.28
N TYR A 141 -26.70 38.75 14.19
CA TYR A 141 -27.41 38.53 12.94
C TYR A 141 -28.74 39.30 12.87
N THR A 142 -28.94 40.28 13.72
CA THR A 142 -30.16 41.07 13.74
C THR A 142 -30.48 41.64 12.36
N GLY A 143 -31.70 41.36 11.85
CA GLY A 143 -32.15 41.80 10.53
C GLY A 143 -31.62 40.96 9.36
N MET A 144 -30.88 39.89 9.61
CA MET A 144 -30.45 38.93 8.60
C MET A 144 -31.31 37.66 8.62
N TYR A 145 -31.39 37.00 7.47
CA TYR A 145 -31.97 35.66 7.36
C TYR A 145 -30.86 34.65 7.63
N ILE A 146 -31.12 33.66 8.47
CA ILE A 146 -30.14 32.66 8.88
C ILE A 146 -30.65 31.24 8.71
N ILE A 147 -29.72 30.31 8.44
CA ILE A 147 -29.86 28.86 8.60
C ILE A 147 -28.76 28.40 9.54
N ARG A 148 -29.10 27.71 10.62
CA ARG A 148 -28.18 27.07 11.50
C ARG A 148 -28.01 25.59 11.08
N SER A 149 -26.81 25.06 11.09
CA SER A 149 -26.61 23.63 10.84
C SER A 149 -27.36 22.78 11.88
N THR A 150 -27.90 21.66 11.43
CA THR A 150 -28.78 20.79 12.24
C THR A 150 -28.05 19.83 13.12
N THR A 151 -26.81 19.49 12.75
CA THR A 151 -25.91 18.59 13.48
C THR A 151 -24.56 19.24 13.67
N LEU A 152 -23.72 18.66 14.53
CA LEU A 152 -22.32 19.05 14.66
C LEU A 152 -21.60 18.86 13.34
N VAL A 153 -20.65 19.75 13.05
CA VAL A 153 -19.78 19.61 11.89
C VAL A 153 -18.76 18.51 12.11
N ASP A 154 -18.50 17.72 11.07
CA ASP A 154 -17.54 16.64 11.13
C ASP A 154 -16.59 16.68 9.91
N PHE A 155 -15.29 16.78 10.19
CA PHE A 155 -14.23 16.83 9.19
C PHE A 155 -13.39 15.56 9.18
N SER A 156 -13.74 14.55 10.00
CA SER A 156 -13.01 13.28 10.14
C SER A 156 -13.34 12.24 9.06
N LEU A 157 -13.74 12.71 7.86
CA LEU A 157 -14.22 11.83 6.78
C LEU A 157 -13.22 10.77 6.32
N ASN A 158 -11.93 11.02 6.48
CA ASN A 158 -10.84 10.11 6.11
C ASN A 158 -9.84 10.00 7.27
N ASP A 159 -10.27 9.34 8.31
CA ASP A 159 -9.52 9.22 9.58
C ASP A 159 -8.61 7.98 9.62
N TYR A 160 -8.67 7.10 8.64
CA TYR A 160 -7.78 5.95 8.54
C TYR A 160 -7.49 5.53 7.10
N ILE A 161 -6.34 4.90 6.92
CA ILE A 161 -5.86 4.33 5.68
C ILE A 161 -5.48 2.87 5.90
N PHE A 162 -5.30 2.14 4.82
CA PHE A 162 -4.88 0.74 4.88
C PHE A 162 -3.56 0.54 4.17
N LEU A 163 -2.63 -0.12 4.85
CA LEU A 163 -1.47 -0.74 4.23
C LEU A 163 -1.88 -2.14 3.77
N ASP A 164 -2.05 -2.31 2.48
CA ASP A 164 -2.36 -3.59 1.86
C ASP A 164 -1.10 -4.19 1.27
N ILE A 165 -0.79 -5.43 1.65
CA ILE A 165 0.37 -6.18 1.15
C ILE A 165 -0.14 -7.52 0.66
N ASP A 166 -0.14 -7.74 -0.66
CA ASP A 166 -0.79 -8.89 -1.28
C ASP A 166 -0.32 -10.24 -0.74
N GLU A 167 0.96 -10.37 -0.48
CA GLU A 167 1.57 -11.61 0.02
C GLU A 167 1.29 -11.87 1.51
N LEU A 168 0.79 -10.86 2.24
CA LEU A 168 0.50 -10.92 3.67
C LEU A 168 -1.00 -10.93 3.97
N LYS A 169 -1.85 -10.95 2.94
CA LYS A 169 -3.30 -11.05 3.11
C LYS A 169 -3.67 -12.36 3.79
N THR A 170 -4.56 -12.28 4.76
CA THR A 170 -5.09 -13.47 5.43
C THR A 170 -6.59 -13.60 5.19
N PRO A 171 -7.08 -14.82 4.92
CA PRO A 171 -8.53 -15.08 4.81
C PRO A 171 -9.26 -15.02 6.16
N PHE A 172 -8.53 -14.86 7.28
CA PHE A 172 -9.05 -14.99 8.63
C PHE A 172 -9.32 -13.67 9.35
N HIS A 173 -9.25 -12.52 8.68
CA HIS A 173 -9.80 -11.31 9.26
C HIS A 173 -11.31 -11.46 9.40
N VAL A 174 -11.76 -11.64 10.63
CA VAL A 174 -13.17 -11.58 10.97
C VAL A 174 -13.58 -10.12 10.86
N ASP A 175 -14.28 -9.80 9.78
CA ASP A 175 -14.88 -8.51 9.60
C ASP A 175 -16.04 -8.36 10.62
N THR A 176 -15.89 -7.43 11.54
CA THR A 176 -16.95 -7.09 12.50
C THR A 176 -17.95 -6.06 11.94
N GLY A 177 -17.74 -5.60 10.73
CA GLY A 177 -18.54 -4.59 10.06
C GLY A 177 -19.17 -5.08 8.76
N SER A 178 -20.31 -5.75 8.85
CA SER A 178 -21.22 -5.87 7.71
C SER A 178 -21.84 -4.51 7.45
N LEU A 179 -21.18 -3.69 6.61
CA LEU A 179 -21.84 -2.54 5.99
C LEU A 179 -22.85 -3.10 4.97
N GLN A 180 -24.01 -3.50 5.46
CA GLN A 180 -25.17 -3.78 4.63
C GLN A 180 -25.69 -2.44 4.08
N GLY A 181 -24.96 -1.90 3.11
CA GLY A 181 -25.48 -0.81 2.28
C GLY A 181 -26.54 -1.37 1.36
N THR A 182 -27.70 -0.72 1.34
CA THR A 182 -28.86 -1.01 0.48
C THR A 182 -28.60 -0.90 -1.02
N SER A 183 -27.35 -0.73 -1.45
CA SER A 183 -26.93 -0.70 -2.85
C SER A 183 -25.82 -1.73 -3.05
N GLY A 184 -26.17 -2.83 -3.68
CA GLY A 184 -25.42 -4.08 -3.81
C GLY A 184 -24.04 -4.07 -4.49
N THR A 185 -23.19 -3.11 -4.16
CA THR A 185 -21.80 -3.11 -4.61
C THR A 185 -20.92 -2.91 -3.39
N ILE A 186 -20.63 -4.00 -2.69
CA ILE A 186 -19.67 -4.02 -1.60
C ILE A 186 -18.28 -4.06 -2.23
N SER A 187 -17.65 -2.92 -2.37
CA SER A 187 -16.20 -2.81 -2.61
C SER A 187 -15.37 -3.14 -1.37
N GLY A 188 -16.02 -3.57 -0.28
CA GLY A 188 -15.42 -3.80 1.02
C GLY A 188 -14.49 -5.01 1.14
N SER A 189 -14.46 -5.91 0.14
CA SER A 189 -13.69 -7.15 0.26
C SER A 189 -12.16 -6.94 0.24
N ASN A 190 -11.67 -5.87 -0.38
CA ASN A 190 -10.23 -5.59 -0.43
C ASN A 190 -9.73 -4.94 0.86
N VAL A 191 -10.52 -4.03 1.43
CA VAL A 191 -10.18 -3.33 2.66
C VAL A 191 -10.14 -4.29 3.86
N ASN A 192 -11.07 -5.23 3.92
CA ASN A 192 -11.19 -6.20 5.02
C ASN A 192 -10.08 -7.25 5.05
N ARG A 193 -9.27 -7.34 4.00
CA ARG A 193 -8.13 -8.25 3.90
C ARG A 193 -6.79 -7.52 3.94
N SER A 194 -6.81 -6.20 4.05
CA SER A 194 -5.60 -5.40 4.13
C SER A 194 -4.78 -5.78 5.35
N PHE A 195 -3.48 -5.74 5.22
CA PHE A 195 -2.55 -6.15 6.27
C PHE A 195 -2.68 -5.28 7.53
N ALA A 196 -2.76 -3.95 7.36
CA ALA A 196 -2.73 -3.03 8.49
C ALA A 196 -3.61 -1.79 8.30
N PRO A 197 -4.62 -1.55 9.16
CA PRO A 197 -5.27 -0.26 9.27
C PRO A 197 -4.37 0.72 10.03
N ILE A 198 -4.27 1.97 9.59
CA ILE A 198 -3.51 3.02 10.26
C ILE A 198 -4.42 4.24 10.45
N ILE A 199 -4.61 4.65 11.69
CA ILE A 199 -5.40 5.84 12.04
C ILE A 199 -4.58 7.09 11.71
N MET A 200 -5.19 8.00 10.94
CA MET A 200 -4.58 9.27 10.51
C MET A 200 -5.01 10.39 11.46
N ASP A 201 -4.44 10.41 12.65
CA ASP A 201 -4.65 11.41 13.71
C ASP A 201 -3.84 12.69 13.52
N VAL A 202 -3.33 12.92 12.33
CA VAL A 202 -2.55 14.10 11.95
C VAL A 202 -3.26 14.92 10.89
N GLY A 203 -3.09 16.24 10.93
CA GLY A 203 -3.65 17.13 9.92
C GLY A 203 -3.12 16.88 8.51
N SER A 204 -3.80 17.43 7.51
CA SER A 204 -3.31 17.42 6.13
C SER A 204 -1.96 18.10 6.01
N ALA A 205 -1.17 17.64 5.04
CA ALA A 205 0.22 18.04 4.83
C ALA A 205 1.15 17.80 6.05
N CYS A 206 0.74 16.89 6.95
CA CYS A 206 1.57 16.37 8.03
C CYS A 206 1.93 14.91 7.77
N ILE A 207 2.89 14.40 8.53
CA ILE A 207 3.33 13.01 8.44
C ILE A 207 2.81 12.24 9.65
N LYS A 208 2.06 11.18 9.43
CA LYS A 208 1.76 10.18 10.46
C LYS A 208 3.00 9.33 10.68
N ASN A 209 3.48 9.32 11.91
CA ASN A 209 4.50 8.40 12.38
C ASN A 209 3.81 7.38 13.30
N PHE A 210 3.39 6.27 12.70
CA PHE A 210 2.86 5.12 13.43
C PHE A 210 3.98 4.37 14.13
N HIS A 211 3.74 3.94 15.36
CA HIS A 211 4.68 3.11 16.12
C HIS A 211 3.93 2.17 17.07
N GLU A 212 4.25 0.88 17.05
CA GLU A 212 3.56 -0.17 17.83
C GLU A 212 3.42 0.13 19.34
N ASN A 213 4.40 0.83 19.92
CA ASN A 213 4.41 1.17 21.35
C ASN A 213 3.60 2.42 21.69
N ARG A 214 3.21 3.23 20.73
CA ARG A 214 2.49 4.50 20.95
C ARG A 214 1.06 4.45 20.47
N ASP A 215 0.84 3.76 19.37
CA ASP A 215 -0.48 3.64 18.75
C ASP A 215 -1.15 2.33 19.20
N TYR A 216 -0.88 1.24 18.50
CA TYR A 216 -1.42 -0.09 18.81
C TYR A 216 -0.62 -1.16 18.07
N THR A 217 -0.74 -2.40 18.51
CA THR A 217 -0.04 -3.51 17.87
C THR A 217 -0.87 -4.05 16.70
N ILE A 218 -0.25 -4.11 15.53
CA ILE A 218 -0.79 -4.78 14.35
C ILE A 218 0.03 -6.03 14.11
N SER A 219 -0.57 -7.19 14.26
CA SER A 219 0.09 -8.46 14.02
C SER A 219 -0.84 -9.44 13.33
N VAL A 220 -0.28 -10.24 12.44
CA VAL A 220 -0.97 -11.29 11.70
C VAL A 220 -0.21 -12.60 11.92
N ASP A 221 -0.91 -13.59 12.46
CA ASP A 221 -0.43 -14.96 12.61
C ASP A 221 -0.90 -15.81 11.43
N TYR A 222 -0.01 -16.60 10.86
CA TYR A 222 -0.32 -17.50 9.75
C TYR A 222 -0.40 -18.94 10.28
N PRO A 223 -1.60 -19.54 10.39
CA PRO A 223 -1.77 -20.92 10.84
C PRO A 223 -0.95 -21.90 10.00
N GLU A 224 -0.95 -21.67 8.68
CA GLU A 224 -0.03 -22.30 7.74
C GLU A 224 1.05 -21.28 7.38
N PRO A 225 2.32 -21.52 7.76
CA PRO A 225 3.40 -20.61 7.48
C PRO A 225 3.53 -20.32 6.00
N ILE A 226 3.80 -19.07 5.64
CA ILE A 226 4.12 -18.71 4.25
C ILE A 226 5.45 -19.36 3.92
N ASN A 227 5.43 -20.35 3.02
CA ASN A 227 6.60 -21.16 2.68
C ASN A 227 7.78 -20.32 2.16
N ARG A 228 7.47 -19.30 1.36
CA ARG A 228 8.48 -18.42 0.76
C ARG A 228 7.92 -17.04 0.48
N LEU A 229 8.48 -16.04 1.15
CA LEU A 229 8.23 -14.63 0.90
C LEU A 229 9.45 -14.05 0.18
N GLN A 230 9.28 -13.61 -1.06
CA GLN A 230 10.37 -13.14 -1.92
C GLN A 230 10.17 -11.70 -2.38
N ARG A 231 8.94 -11.23 -2.40
CA ARG A 231 8.55 -9.89 -2.76
C ARG A 231 7.44 -9.40 -1.85
N LEU A 232 7.22 -8.11 -1.84
CA LEU A 232 6.07 -7.45 -1.23
C LEU A 232 5.42 -6.58 -2.30
N THR A 233 4.16 -6.84 -2.58
CA THR A 233 3.31 -5.98 -3.42
C THR A 233 2.53 -5.07 -2.49
N ILE A 234 2.90 -3.80 -2.45
CA ILE A 234 2.42 -2.81 -1.50
C ILE A 234 1.39 -1.92 -2.18
N ASN A 235 0.24 -1.75 -1.54
CA ASN A 235 -0.78 -0.81 -1.93
C ASN A 235 -1.21 0.00 -0.70
N TRP A 236 -1.27 1.31 -0.84
CA TRP A 236 -1.86 2.19 0.15
C TRP A 236 -3.28 2.51 -0.28
N LEU A 237 -4.26 2.20 0.57
CA LEU A 237 -5.67 2.34 0.24
C LEU A 237 -6.35 3.34 1.16
N ASP A 238 -7.32 4.05 0.61
CA ASP A 238 -8.24 4.88 1.38
C ASP A 238 -9.32 4.02 2.08
N ARG A 239 -10.20 4.67 2.82
CA ARG A 239 -11.33 4.02 3.51
C ARG A 239 -12.28 3.28 2.56
N GLN A 240 -12.38 3.70 1.30
CA GLN A 240 -13.22 3.11 0.27
C GLN A 240 -12.54 1.95 -0.47
N GLY A 241 -11.23 1.73 -0.22
CA GLY A 241 -10.43 0.70 -0.89
C GLY A 241 -9.84 1.14 -2.22
N ASN A 242 -9.83 2.44 -2.53
CA ASN A 242 -9.14 2.99 -3.69
C ASN A 242 -7.68 3.27 -3.33
N LEU A 243 -6.81 3.28 -4.35
CA LEU A 243 -5.42 3.70 -4.16
C LEU A 243 -5.35 5.14 -3.66
N LEU A 244 -4.49 5.35 -2.67
CA LEU A 244 -4.30 6.63 -2.02
C LEU A 244 -3.48 7.54 -2.92
N ASP A 245 -4.00 8.72 -3.27
CA ASP A 245 -3.25 9.73 -4.03
C ASP A 245 -2.33 10.53 -3.10
N PHE A 246 -1.03 10.26 -3.13
CA PHE A 246 -0.03 11.02 -2.37
C PHE A 246 0.30 12.40 -2.95
N ARG A 247 -0.29 12.79 -4.09
CA ARG A 247 -0.17 14.13 -4.70
C ARG A 247 1.27 14.59 -4.91
N GLY A 248 2.12 13.65 -5.34
CA GLY A 248 3.55 13.89 -5.54
C GLY A 248 4.40 13.89 -4.25
N TRP A 249 3.79 13.65 -3.08
CA TRP A 249 4.54 13.42 -1.85
C TRP A 249 4.72 11.91 -1.60
N ASP A 250 5.35 11.24 -2.55
CA ASP A 250 5.41 9.78 -2.69
C ASP A 250 6.39 9.08 -1.73
N THR A 251 6.75 9.73 -0.61
CA THR A 251 7.70 9.20 0.35
C THR A 251 6.97 8.57 1.53
N ASN A 252 6.82 7.26 1.51
CA ASN A 252 6.35 6.48 2.64
C ASN A 252 7.36 5.39 2.98
N ALA A 253 7.38 4.98 4.23
CA ALA A 253 8.26 3.91 4.69
C ALA A 253 7.61 3.16 5.86
N PHE A 254 7.94 1.89 6.01
CA PHE A 254 7.49 1.09 7.14
C PHE A 254 8.48 0.00 7.51
N VAL A 255 8.34 -0.51 8.73
CA VAL A 255 9.16 -1.60 9.26
C VAL A 255 8.26 -2.76 9.66
N LEU A 256 8.54 -3.93 9.10
CA LEU A 256 7.89 -5.18 9.49
C LEU A 256 8.84 -5.99 10.36
N ARG A 257 8.30 -6.61 11.40
CA ARG A 257 8.95 -7.66 12.18
C ARG A 257 8.38 -9.00 11.72
N VAL A 258 9.24 -9.84 11.17
CA VAL A 258 8.85 -11.14 10.61
C VAL A 258 9.41 -12.25 11.48
N TYR A 259 8.54 -13.15 11.92
CA TYR A 259 8.87 -14.31 12.70
C TYR A 259 8.91 -15.54 11.82
N LEU A 260 10.02 -16.28 11.88
CA LEU A 260 10.27 -17.46 11.06
C LEU A 260 10.18 -18.71 11.94
N ARG A 261 9.39 -19.68 11.49
CA ARG A 261 9.33 -21.00 12.10
C ARG A 261 10.61 -21.77 11.71
N PRO A 262 11.26 -22.46 12.63
CA PRO A 262 12.36 -23.35 12.30
C PRO A 262 11.92 -24.38 11.27
N ASP A 263 12.80 -24.70 10.33
CA ASP A 263 12.53 -25.76 9.35
C ASP A 263 12.27 -27.08 10.09
N PRO A 264 11.09 -27.71 9.93
CA PRO A 264 10.78 -28.96 10.58
C PRO A 264 11.58 -30.14 10.03
N ARG A 265 12.45 -29.92 9.05
CA ARG A 265 13.29 -30.99 8.54
C ARG A 265 14.06 -31.59 9.72
N PRO A 266 13.84 -32.91 10.04
CA PRO A 266 14.64 -33.55 11.03
C PRO A 266 16.10 -33.36 10.61
N THR A 267 16.92 -32.82 11.48
CA THR A 267 18.36 -32.99 11.36
C THR A 267 18.55 -34.50 11.27
N LEU A 268 18.87 -34.98 10.06
CA LEU A 268 19.29 -36.39 9.92
C LEU A 268 20.27 -36.61 11.05
N PRO A 269 20.05 -37.60 11.90
CA PRO A 269 21.06 -37.94 12.91
C PRO A 269 22.39 -38.02 12.17
N PRO A 270 23.46 -37.48 12.74
CA PRO A 270 24.78 -37.59 12.11
C PRO A 270 24.94 -39.09 11.73
N PRO A 271 25.37 -39.38 10.50
CA PRO A 271 25.52 -40.77 10.07
C PRO A 271 26.29 -41.48 11.18
N GLU A 272 25.68 -42.53 11.72
CA GLU A 272 26.33 -43.33 12.74
C GLU A 272 27.73 -43.63 12.23
N PRO A 273 28.78 -43.37 13.01
CA PRO A 273 30.12 -43.69 12.57
C PRO A 273 30.12 -45.18 12.25
N LEU A 274 30.21 -45.49 10.95
CA LEU A 274 30.30 -46.88 10.50
C LEU A 274 31.29 -47.57 11.44
N GLU A 275 30.79 -48.51 12.23
CA GLU A 275 31.67 -49.19 13.19
C GLU A 275 32.90 -49.67 12.44
N ASN A 276 34.06 -49.36 12.97
CA ASN A 276 35.37 -49.67 12.34
C ASN A 276 35.48 -51.13 11.88
N ILE A 277 34.59 -52.01 12.34
CA ILE A 277 34.47 -53.42 11.99
C ILE A 277 33.94 -53.62 10.56
N GLU A 278 32.98 -52.85 10.09
CA GLU A 278 32.48 -52.97 8.71
C GLU A 278 33.46 -52.40 7.69
N ILE A 279 34.12 -51.29 8.04
CA ILE A 279 35.18 -50.74 7.19
C ILE A 279 36.34 -51.73 7.05
N LYS A 280 36.74 -52.36 8.15
CA LYS A 280 37.78 -53.41 8.12
C LYS A 280 37.37 -54.60 7.25
N ARG A 281 36.13 -55.08 7.35
CA ARG A 281 35.61 -56.18 6.50
C ARG A 281 35.57 -55.80 5.01
N ILE A 282 35.16 -54.58 4.69
CA ILE A 282 35.14 -54.08 3.30
C ILE A 282 36.57 -53.97 2.76
N VAL A 283 37.51 -53.46 3.55
CA VAL A 283 38.93 -53.34 3.16
C VAL A 283 39.60 -54.71 3.03
N GLU A 284 39.28 -55.67 3.91
CA GLU A 284 39.72 -57.05 3.76
C GLU A 284 39.15 -57.76 2.54
N ALA A 285 37.86 -57.58 2.29
CA ALA A 285 37.19 -58.12 1.10
C ALA A 285 37.78 -57.53 -0.21
N MET A 286 38.15 -56.26 -0.20
CA MET A 286 38.84 -55.61 -1.34
C MET A 286 40.28 -56.11 -1.53
N LYS A 287 40.96 -56.51 -0.47
CA LYS A 287 42.35 -57.11 -0.54
C LYS A 287 42.32 -58.53 -1.08
N LEU A 288 41.22 -59.27 -0.87
CA LEU A 288 41.06 -60.64 -1.35
C LEU A 288 40.45 -60.74 -2.76
N ALA A 289 40.01 -59.65 -3.34
CA ALA A 289 39.52 -59.60 -4.69
C ALA A 289 40.70 -59.75 -5.68
N PRO A 290 40.66 -60.69 -6.61
CA PRO A 290 41.66 -60.78 -7.63
C PRO A 290 41.79 -59.51 -8.45
N PRO A 291 42.95 -59.07 -8.85
CA PRO A 291 43.12 -57.84 -9.60
C PRO A 291 42.25 -57.90 -10.87
N PRO A 292 41.50 -56.84 -11.16
CA PRO A 292 40.68 -56.80 -12.31
C PRO A 292 41.51 -57.09 -13.56
N PRO A 293 40.97 -57.85 -14.52
CA PRO A 293 41.67 -58.15 -15.75
C PRO A 293 42.08 -56.84 -16.44
N PRO A 294 43.26 -56.79 -17.04
CA PRO A 294 43.77 -55.58 -17.67
C PRO A 294 42.79 -55.12 -18.72
N ALA A 295 42.36 -53.86 -18.59
CA ALA A 295 41.41 -53.27 -19.50
C ALA A 295 41.86 -53.43 -20.96
N PRO A 296 40.99 -53.85 -21.89
CA PRO A 296 41.40 -54.05 -23.29
C PRO A 296 41.89 -52.70 -23.81
N LYS A 297 43.15 -52.69 -24.31
CA LYS A 297 43.73 -51.53 -24.97
C LYS A 297 42.85 -51.14 -26.14
N ARG A 298 41.96 -50.17 -25.95
CA ARG A 298 41.20 -49.53 -27.04
C ARG A 298 42.20 -48.91 -27.98
N ARG A 299 42.55 -49.59 -29.06
CA ARG A 299 43.26 -48.95 -30.17
C ARG A 299 42.29 -47.98 -30.82
N ILE A 300 42.49 -46.67 -30.58
CA ILE A 300 41.75 -45.63 -31.30
C ILE A 300 42.10 -45.86 -32.80
N PRO A 301 41.12 -46.16 -33.65
CA PRO A 301 41.42 -46.37 -35.07
C PRO A 301 41.97 -45.03 -35.62
N TRP A 302 43.15 -45.12 -36.22
CA TRP A 302 43.83 -43.99 -36.85
C TRP A 302 42.94 -43.17 -37.78
N VAL A 303 41.89 -43.79 -38.33
CA VAL A 303 40.83 -43.16 -39.15
C VAL A 303 40.10 -42.07 -38.42
N LEU A 304 39.86 -42.24 -37.09
CA LEU A 304 39.16 -41.26 -36.30
C LEU A 304 40.00 -39.98 -36.03
N ILE A 305 41.33 -40.20 -35.88
CA ILE A 305 42.29 -39.07 -35.70
C ILE A 305 42.39 -38.30 -37.02
N ILE A 306 42.43 -38.96 -38.16
CA ILE A 306 42.47 -38.34 -39.48
C ILE A 306 41.19 -37.55 -39.76
N LEU A 307 40.01 -38.07 -39.40
CA LEU A 307 38.73 -37.41 -39.57
C LEU A 307 38.62 -36.14 -38.72
N VAL A 308 39.10 -36.16 -37.48
CA VAL A 308 39.12 -34.95 -36.61
C VAL A 308 40.07 -33.89 -37.16
N LEU A 309 41.26 -34.29 -37.67
CA LEU A 309 42.18 -33.36 -38.29
C LEU A 309 41.66 -32.73 -39.56
N LEU A 310 40.95 -33.49 -40.39
CA LEU A 310 40.27 -32.97 -41.58
C LEU A 310 39.12 -32.01 -41.24
N ALA A 311 38.35 -32.32 -40.20
CA ALA A 311 37.30 -31.41 -39.72
C ALA A 311 37.85 -30.10 -39.19
N CYS A 312 38.97 -30.13 -38.47
CA CYS A 312 39.65 -28.93 -37.98
C CYS A 312 40.22 -28.06 -39.12
N LEU A 313 40.73 -28.72 -40.21
CA LEU A 313 41.25 -28.01 -41.41
C LEU A 313 40.12 -27.30 -42.18
N VAL A 314 38.97 -27.95 -42.30
CA VAL A 314 37.77 -27.38 -42.97
C VAL A 314 37.26 -26.20 -42.13
N ALA A 315 37.17 -26.34 -40.81
CA ALA A 315 36.74 -25.26 -39.90
C ALA A 315 37.68 -24.05 -39.93
N TRP A 316 39.00 -24.30 -40.05
CA TRP A 316 39.99 -23.23 -40.19
C TRP A 316 39.79 -22.44 -41.49
N LYS A 317 39.45 -23.09 -42.58
CA LYS A 317 39.30 -22.48 -43.90
C LYS A 317 37.97 -21.72 -44.06
N SER A 318 36.99 -21.96 -43.22
CA SER A 318 35.66 -21.34 -43.23
C SER A 318 35.51 -20.21 -42.23
N TRP A 319 36.59 -19.84 -41.47
CA TRP A 319 36.52 -18.74 -40.50
C TRP A 319 36.54 -17.43 -41.22
N PRO A 320 35.44 -16.62 -41.20
CA PRO A 320 35.43 -15.32 -41.83
C PRO A 320 36.28 -14.33 -41.03
N SER A 321 37.30 -13.79 -41.64
CA SER A 321 38.10 -12.66 -41.17
C SER A 321 37.28 -11.38 -41.28
N ALA A 322 36.41 -11.11 -40.29
CA ALA A 322 35.73 -9.83 -40.17
C ALA A 322 36.36 -9.03 -39.02
N LEU A 323 37.20 -8.10 -39.35
CA LEU A 323 37.64 -7.00 -38.48
C LEU A 323 36.47 -6.02 -38.29
N PRO A 324 36.17 -5.56 -37.06
CA PRO A 324 35.22 -4.49 -36.85
C PRO A 324 35.90 -3.15 -37.13
N GLN A 325 35.38 -2.42 -38.10
CA GLN A 325 35.69 -0.98 -38.29
C GLN A 325 35.17 -0.17 -37.11
N ARG A 326 36.06 0.58 -36.51
CA ARG A 326 35.77 1.66 -35.55
C ARG A 326 34.87 2.72 -36.19
N LEU A 327 33.77 3.02 -35.54
CA LEU A 327 33.11 4.31 -35.71
C LEU A 327 33.77 5.32 -34.77
N ALA A 328 34.57 6.21 -35.35
CA ALA A 328 34.97 7.46 -34.74
C ALA A 328 34.02 8.55 -35.25
N GLY A 329 33.57 9.41 -34.34
CA GLY A 329 33.10 10.75 -34.70
C GLY A 329 31.62 10.97 -34.53
N GLN A 330 31.21 11.64 -33.45
CA GLN A 330 30.75 13.04 -33.57
C GLN A 330 30.47 13.60 -32.17
N ALA A 331 31.34 14.57 -31.82
CA ALA A 331 31.00 15.58 -30.85
C ALA A 331 30.34 16.73 -31.62
N ALA A 332 29.20 17.19 -31.14
CA ALA A 332 28.71 18.56 -31.18
C ALA A 332 27.50 18.66 -30.23
#